data_a86a9ca045dc4b4d54823fa60043bccc
#
_entry.id   a86a9ca045dc4b4d54823fa60043bccc
#
_cell.length_a   1.000
_cell.length_b   1.000
_cell.length_c   1.000
_cell.angle_alpha   90.00
_cell.angle_beta   90.00
_cell.angle_gamma   90.00
#
_symmetry.space_group_name_H-M   'P 1'
#
loop_
_entity.id
_entity.type
_entity.pdbx_description
1 polymer ?
#
loop_
_entity_poly.entity_id
_entity_poly.type
_entity_poly.pdbx_seq_one_letter_code
_entity_poly.pdbx_strand_id
1 'polypeptide(L)'
;YGLSGSYSGPITIRAIPANDYRAISEATTGLPDLVDTNPHDGEFTFTPEAFGNRMGLDIGLLQLPSLTNDRTTTVAQGQVATLPHIYTATSDGQVTFSYAGATSTPTGAFSAALFQDIGCDDSVDGPITGPIAVTTGQTICIVSRVSAGSGAGQGSTYVYQVLATTAFARTTVTSSASNTDEVSVGGRSTQIELRKTVENETQGTGEGTTNLGSVNDILLYRIYLQNNATTQASNVKIYDRTPPYTQLSEPIVDPQQVSPNLSCDLVVPASNVASYAGAIEWNCTGQMLPGETGAVQFRVGIQ
;
A
#
# COMPACT_ATOMS: atom_id res chain seq x y z
N TYR A 1 22.83 28.97 20.11
CA TYR A 1 22.66 28.83 21.58
C TYR A 1 23.93 29.33 22.26
N GLY A 2 23.78 30.08 23.34
CA GLY A 2 24.90 30.51 24.20
C GLY A 2 24.83 29.77 25.53
N LEU A 3 25.88 29.02 25.86
CA LEU A 3 26.05 28.49 27.20
C LEU A 3 26.95 29.43 27.99
N SER A 4 26.48 29.97 29.09
CA SER A 4 27.26 30.83 29.97
C SER A 4 27.48 30.14 31.31
N GLY A 5 28.73 29.99 31.73
CA GLY A 5 29.08 29.35 32.99
C GLY A 5 30.57 28.95 33.02
N SER A 6 31.10 28.63 34.20
CA SER A 6 32.43 28.04 34.35
C SER A 6 32.30 26.53 34.37
N TYR A 7 32.75 25.87 33.32
CA TYR A 7 32.74 24.43 33.19
C TYR A 7 34.17 23.90 33.29
N SER A 8 34.41 22.89 34.14
CA SER A 8 35.76 22.30 34.38
C SER A 8 35.92 20.89 33.77
N GLY A 9 34.95 20.39 33.05
CA GLY A 9 34.94 19.06 32.44
C GLY A 9 34.48 19.09 30.99
N PRO A 10 34.44 17.94 30.31
CA PRO A 10 33.97 17.85 28.93
C PRO A 10 32.49 18.22 28.83
N ILE A 11 32.14 18.96 27.79
CA ILE A 11 30.78 19.32 27.42
C ILE A 11 30.41 18.55 26.15
N THR A 12 29.26 17.89 26.15
CA THR A 12 28.68 17.30 24.94
C THR A 12 27.53 18.16 24.44
N ILE A 13 27.61 18.57 23.19
CA ILE A 13 26.51 19.20 22.46
C ILE A 13 25.94 18.16 21.52
N ARG A 14 24.63 17.92 21.63
CA ARG A 14 23.94 16.94 20.80
C ARG A 14 22.79 17.56 20.05
N ALA A 15 22.67 17.24 18.76
CA ALA A 15 21.46 17.47 18.01
C ALA A 15 20.42 16.40 18.38
N ILE A 16 19.19 16.84 18.63
CA ILE A 16 18.04 15.93 18.80
C ILE A 16 17.12 16.21 17.59
N PRO A 17 17.36 15.52 16.46
CA PRO A 17 16.52 15.71 15.28
C PRO A 17 15.12 15.16 15.52
N ALA A 18 14.13 15.65 14.75
CA ALA A 18 12.82 15.02 14.69
C ALA A 18 12.95 13.58 14.20
N ASN A 19 11.94 12.73 14.45
CA ASN A 19 12.00 11.28 14.19
C ASN A 19 12.24 10.92 12.72
N ASP A 20 11.90 11.83 11.80
CA ASP A 20 12.07 11.69 10.37
C ASP A 20 13.39 12.28 9.84
N TYR A 21 14.30 12.72 10.73
CA TYR A 21 15.62 13.23 10.39
C TYR A 21 16.73 12.45 11.09
N ARG A 22 17.90 12.41 10.45
CA ARG A 22 19.13 11.83 10.97
C ARG A 22 20.31 12.76 10.75
N ALA A 23 21.24 12.81 11.70
CA ALA A 23 22.53 13.44 11.51
C ALA A 23 23.36 12.63 10.50
N ILE A 24 23.96 13.31 9.53
CA ILE A 24 24.74 12.69 8.44
C ILE A 24 26.12 13.30 8.29
N SER A 25 26.36 14.42 8.87
CA SER A 25 27.67 15.12 8.84
C SER A 25 27.79 16.07 10.00
N GLU A 26 29.02 16.28 10.43
CA GLU A 26 29.42 17.27 11.41
C GLU A 26 30.61 18.02 10.87
N ALA A 27 30.65 19.33 11.11
CA ALA A 27 31.76 20.19 10.70
C ALA A 27 32.21 21.09 11.87
N THR A 28 33.50 21.16 12.05
CA THR A 28 34.18 21.93 13.11
C THR A 28 35.05 23.01 12.50
N THR A 29 34.46 23.96 11.78
CA THR A 29 35.19 24.99 11.06
C THR A 29 35.90 25.91 12.03
N GLY A 30 37.23 25.96 11.93
CA GLY A 30 38.07 26.84 12.75
C GLY A 30 38.30 26.35 14.19
N LEU A 31 38.08 25.10 14.48
CA LEU A 31 38.30 24.49 15.80
C LEU A 31 39.34 23.34 15.72
N PRO A 32 40.61 23.64 15.61
CA PRO A 32 41.67 22.63 15.38
C PRO A 32 41.84 21.63 16.55
N ASP A 33 41.42 22.02 17.74
CA ASP A 33 41.57 21.22 18.97
C ASP A 33 40.37 20.29 19.21
N LEU A 34 39.35 20.36 18.40
CA LEU A 34 38.16 19.49 18.52
C LEU A 34 38.34 18.30 17.61
N VAL A 35 38.50 17.13 18.22
CA VAL A 35 38.55 15.85 17.51
C VAL A 35 37.19 15.18 17.66
N ASP A 36 36.42 15.22 16.62
CA ASP A 36 35.22 14.38 16.53
C ASP A 36 35.63 13.01 16.00
N THR A 37 35.37 11.98 16.78
CA THR A 37 35.72 10.58 16.44
C THR A 37 34.61 9.84 15.68
N ASN A 38 33.41 10.41 15.62
CA ASN A 38 32.28 9.84 14.90
C ASN A 38 31.46 10.95 14.23
N PRO A 39 31.87 11.46 13.06
CA PRO A 39 31.31 12.64 12.42
C PRO A 39 29.88 12.46 11.88
N HIS A 40 29.10 11.52 12.41
CA HIS A 40 27.76 11.18 11.94
C HIS A 40 26.77 10.86 13.05
N ASP A 41 27.13 11.12 14.33
CA ASP A 41 26.28 10.80 15.48
C ASP A 41 25.46 11.99 15.98
N GLY A 42 25.76 13.19 15.48
CA GLY A 42 25.10 14.43 15.88
C GLY A 42 25.61 14.98 17.21
N GLU A 43 26.81 14.60 17.64
CA GLU A 43 27.38 14.99 18.92
C GLU A 43 28.77 15.59 18.75
N PHE A 44 29.03 16.67 19.46
CA PHE A 44 30.38 17.22 19.66
C PHE A 44 30.73 17.13 21.14
N THR A 45 31.84 16.51 21.48
CA THR A 45 32.38 16.51 22.85
C THR A 45 33.72 17.25 22.90
N PHE A 46 33.80 18.26 23.73
CA PHE A 46 35.01 19.06 23.93
C PHE A 46 35.14 19.53 25.37
N THR A 47 36.39 19.85 25.78
CA THR A 47 36.65 20.51 27.06
C THR A 47 36.78 22.00 26.78
N PRO A 48 35.87 22.85 27.32
CA PRO A 48 35.94 24.28 27.06
C PRO A 48 37.22 24.87 27.72
N GLU A 49 37.92 25.67 26.95
CA GLU A 49 38.94 26.51 27.56
C GLU A 49 38.28 27.67 28.31
N ALA A 50 38.89 28.11 29.40
CA ALA A 50 38.40 29.26 30.14
C ALA A 50 38.32 30.46 29.19
N PHE A 51 37.11 31.04 29.07
CA PHE A 51 36.79 32.22 28.25
C PHE A 51 36.77 32.07 26.73
N GLY A 52 36.67 30.87 26.18
CA GLY A 52 36.57 30.62 24.74
C GLY A 52 35.12 30.63 24.24
N ASN A 53 34.79 31.46 23.23
CA ASN A 53 33.58 31.25 22.44
C ASN A 53 33.84 30.18 21.37
N ARG A 54 33.01 29.16 21.34
CA ARG A 54 33.01 28.14 20.28
C ARG A 54 31.95 28.48 19.27
N MET A 55 32.35 28.64 18.00
CA MET A 55 31.46 28.86 16.86
C MET A 55 31.88 27.90 15.74
N GLY A 56 30.98 27.63 14.81
CA GLY A 56 31.25 26.73 13.69
C GLY A 56 31.12 25.24 14.04
N LEU A 57 30.24 24.89 15.01
CA LEU A 57 29.81 23.54 15.25
C LEU A 57 28.55 23.33 14.42
N ASP A 58 28.69 22.75 13.24
CA ASP A 58 27.58 22.55 12.30
C ASP A 58 27.22 21.09 12.21
N ILE A 59 25.96 20.77 12.37
CA ILE A 59 25.40 19.41 12.23
C ILE A 59 24.47 19.38 11.03
N GLY A 60 24.81 18.58 10.02
CA GLY A 60 23.99 18.34 8.86
C GLY A 60 22.91 17.29 9.17
N LEU A 61 21.65 17.67 9.00
CA LEU A 61 20.52 16.78 9.16
C LEU A 61 19.93 16.42 7.81
N LEU A 62 19.58 15.16 7.61
CA LEU A 62 18.91 14.66 6.43
C LEU A 62 17.57 14.04 6.82
N GLN A 63 16.53 14.37 6.05
CA GLN A 63 15.27 13.68 6.15
C GLN A 63 15.40 12.23 5.73
N LEU A 64 14.79 11.31 6.47
CA LEU A 64 14.83 9.89 6.18
C LEU A 64 13.97 9.55 4.96
N PRO A 65 14.39 8.61 4.10
CA PRO A 65 13.57 8.10 3.02
C PRO A 65 12.39 7.34 3.56
N SER A 66 11.34 7.22 2.75
CA SER A 66 10.13 6.50 3.12
C SER A 66 9.90 5.29 2.22
N LEU A 67 9.25 4.27 2.77
CA LEU A 67 8.67 3.15 2.05
C LEU A 67 7.18 3.08 2.42
N THR A 68 6.30 2.85 1.44
CA THR A 68 4.86 2.83 1.68
C THR A 68 4.43 1.77 2.67
N ASN A 69 3.24 1.99 3.22
CA ASN A 69 2.63 1.31 4.34
C ASN A 69 2.55 -0.21 4.20
N ASP A 70 2.36 -0.86 5.34
CA ASP A 70 2.08 -2.29 5.48
C ASP A 70 0.93 -2.74 4.59
N ARG A 71 1.04 -3.93 4.02
CA ARG A 71 0.06 -4.53 3.14
C ARG A 71 -0.42 -5.86 3.68
N THR A 72 -1.70 -6.13 3.50
CA THR A 72 -2.29 -7.43 3.85
C THR A 72 -3.12 -7.93 2.68
N THR A 73 -2.97 -9.21 2.33
CA THR A 73 -3.77 -9.82 1.27
C THR A 73 -4.05 -11.29 1.55
N THR A 74 -5.05 -11.81 0.87
CA THR A 74 -5.43 -13.23 0.94
C THR A 74 -5.42 -13.84 -0.46
N VAL A 75 -4.80 -15.00 -0.60
CA VAL A 75 -4.73 -15.73 -1.87
C VAL A 75 -5.26 -17.15 -1.71
N ALA A 76 -5.62 -17.81 -2.80
CA ALA A 76 -5.89 -19.23 -2.79
C ALA A 76 -4.57 -20.02 -2.76
N GLN A 77 -4.63 -21.28 -2.30
CA GLN A 77 -3.47 -22.20 -2.36
C GLN A 77 -2.96 -22.33 -3.79
N GLY A 78 -1.64 -22.25 -3.97
CA GLY A 78 -0.99 -22.30 -5.27
C GLY A 78 -1.05 -21.01 -6.08
N GLN A 79 -1.64 -19.95 -5.53
CA GLN A 79 -1.69 -18.63 -6.17
C GLN A 79 -0.56 -17.72 -5.69
N VAL A 80 -0.37 -16.63 -6.40
CA VAL A 80 0.66 -15.63 -6.14
C VAL A 80 -0.01 -14.33 -5.70
N ALA A 81 0.40 -13.80 -4.55
CA ALA A 81 0.10 -12.44 -4.14
C ALA A 81 1.07 -11.47 -4.81
N THR A 82 0.57 -10.30 -5.19
CA THR A 82 1.35 -9.18 -5.70
C THR A 82 1.08 -7.97 -4.80
N LEU A 83 2.11 -7.44 -4.14
CA LEU A 83 2.01 -6.34 -3.20
C LEU A 83 2.94 -5.21 -3.66
N PRO A 84 2.38 -4.10 -4.16
CA PRO A 84 3.16 -2.96 -4.63
C PRO A 84 3.62 -2.09 -3.47
N HIS A 85 4.82 -1.51 -3.61
CA HIS A 85 5.42 -0.58 -2.65
C HIS A 85 6.06 0.57 -3.38
N ILE A 86 6.05 1.74 -2.75
CA ILE A 86 6.64 2.97 -3.27
C ILE A 86 7.70 3.44 -2.29
N TYR A 87 8.92 3.51 -2.75
CA TYR A 87 10.03 4.15 -2.05
C TYR A 87 10.19 5.58 -2.55
N THR A 88 10.45 6.53 -1.62
CA THR A 88 10.76 7.92 -1.97
C THR A 88 12.09 8.31 -1.36
N ALA A 89 13.03 8.69 -2.23
CA ALA A 89 14.36 9.17 -1.84
C ALA A 89 14.30 10.63 -1.36
N THR A 90 15.01 10.92 -0.28
CA THR A 90 15.14 12.29 0.27
C THR A 90 16.47 12.93 -0.06
N SER A 91 17.40 12.17 -0.64
CA SER A 91 18.73 12.61 -1.06
C SER A 91 19.26 11.70 -2.15
N ASP A 92 20.28 12.19 -2.84
CA ASP A 92 21.05 11.40 -3.79
C ASP A 92 21.75 10.22 -3.08
N GLY A 93 21.83 9.07 -3.74
CA GLY A 93 22.43 7.88 -3.18
C GLY A 93 22.14 6.61 -3.95
N GLN A 94 22.14 5.50 -3.24
CA GLN A 94 21.74 4.19 -3.77
C GLN A 94 20.81 3.50 -2.77
N VAL A 95 19.73 2.92 -3.26
CA VAL A 95 18.81 2.10 -2.45
C VAL A 95 18.96 0.62 -2.82
N THR A 96 19.00 -0.21 -1.80
CA THR A 96 18.96 -1.69 -1.92
C THR A 96 17.68 -2.20 -1.26
N PHE A 97 16.94 -3.02 -1.99
CA PHE A 97 15.73 -3.66 -1.46
C PHE A 97 16.01 -5.10 -1.05
N SER A 98 15.47 -5.51 0.08
CA SER A 98 15.62 -6.87 0.61
C SER A 98 14.44 -7.28 1.47
N TYR A 99 14.36 -8.58 1.78
CA TYR A 99 13.45 -9.11 2.78
C TYR A 99 14.13 -9.27 4.14
N ALA A 100 13.37 -9.09 5.21
CA ALA A 100 13.78 -9.39 6.57
C ALA A 100 12.63 -9.98 7.38
N GLY A 101 12.98 -10.64 8.51
CA GLY A 101 12.02 -11.09 9.51
C GLY A 101 10.92 -12.03 9.01
N ALA A 102 11.16 -12.74 7.92
CA ALA A 102 10.16 -13.60 7.30
C ALA A 102 9.78 -14.78 8.20
N THR A 103 8.49 -14.92 8.47
CA THR A 103 7.91 -16.05 9.22
C THR A 103 6.76 -16.64 8.43
N SER A 104 6.68 -17.97 8.35
CA SER A 104 5.57 -18.65 7.69
C SER A 104 4.99 -19.76 8.55
N THR A 105 3.69 -19.92 8.47
CA THR A 105 2.96 -21.02 9.11
C THR A 105 2.13 -21.72 8.03
N PRO A 106 2.43 -22.98 7.67
CA PRO A 106 3.61 -23.78 8.07
C PRO A 106 4.94 -23.25 7.51
N THR A 107 6.05 -23.58 8.18
CA THR A 107 7.39 -23.16 7.73
C THR A 107 7.68 -23.67 6.33
N GLY A 108 8.24 -22.81 5.46
CA GLY A 108 8.63 -23.14 4.09
C GLY A 108 7.46 -23.30 3.09
N ALA A 109 6.24 -22.99 3.50
CA ALA A 109 5.06 -23.09 2.64
C ALA A 109 4.94 -21.96 1.61
N PHE A 110 5.73 -20.90 1.79
CA PHE A 110 5.72 -19.71 0.92
C PHE A 110 7.11 -19.43 0.34
N SER A 111 7.13 -18.77 -0.79
CA SER A 111 8.34 -18.16 -1.36
C SER A 111 8.03 -16.73 -1.79
N ALA A 112 9.02 -15.84 -1.64
CA ALA A 112 8.87 -14.43 -1.96
C ALA A 112 10.03 -13.93 -2.82
N ALA A 113 9.76 -12.98 -3.71
CA ALA A 113 10.76 -12.30 -4.54
C ALA A 113 10.34 -10.85 -4.83
N LEU A 114 11.33 -9.94 -4.84
CA LEU A 114 11.14 -8.53 -5.17
C LEU A 114 11.44 -8.27 -6.64
N PHE A 115 10.62 -7.43 -7.25
CA PHE A 115 10.72 -7.05 -8.65
C PHE A 115 10.63 -5.53 -8.79
N GLN A 116 11.18 -5.01 -9.89
CA GLN A 116 10.95 -3.63 -10.29
C GLN A 116 9.56 -3.48 -10.90
N ASP A 117 8.96 -2.33 -10.66
CA ASP A 117 7.77 -1.82 -11.32
C ASP A 117 8.14 -0.45 -11.91
N ILE A 118 8.66 -0.44 -13.13
CA ILE A 118 9.20 0.77 -13.77
C ILE A 118 8.09 1.78 -14.09
N GLY A 119 6.90 1.25 -14.41
CA GLY A 119 5.72 2.06 -14.74
C GLY A 119 4.95 2.56 -13.53
N CYS A 120 5.21 2.06 -12.33
CA CYS A 120 4.38 2.26 -11.13
C CYS A 120 2.90 1.90 -11.39
N ASP A 121 2.68 0.81 -12.10
CA ASP A 121 1.36 0.31 -12.50
C ASP A 121 1.00 -1.03 -11.85
N ASP A 122 1.74 -1.38 -10.78
CA ASP A 122 1.62 -2.62 -10.00
C ASP A 122 2.00 -3.88 -10.79
N SER A 123 2.71 -3.71 -11.93
CA SER A 123 3.19 -4.81 -12.78
C SER A 123 4.63 -5.22 -12.43
N VAL A 124 5.02 -6.39 -12.92
CA VAL A 124 6.37 -6.93 -12.76
C VAL A 124 7.16 -6.71 -14.04
N ASP A 125 8.10 -5.76 -14.02
CA ASP A 125 8.93 -5.44 -15.19
C ASP A 125 10.27 -6.18 -15.23
N GLY A 126 10.78 -6.58 -14.08
CA GLY A 126 12.02 -7.33 -14.02
C GLY A 126 12.54 -7.55 -12.61
N PRO A 127 13.53 -8.43 -12.43
CA PRO A 127 14.13 -8.69 -11.13
C PRO A 127 14.95 -7.47 -10.65
N ILE A 128 14.98 -7.25 -9.34
CA ILE A 128 15.91 -6.31 -8.72
C ILE A 128 17.26 -7.00 -8.62
N THR A 129 18.26 -6.51 -9.38
CA THR A 129 19.58 -7.16 -9.50
C THR A 129 20.68 -6.52 -8.69
N GLY A 130 20.38 -5.47 -7.93
CA GLY A 130 21.37 -4.76 -7.10
C GLY A 130 20.89 -3.40 -6.63
N PRO A 131 21.81 -2.58 -6.09
CA PRO A 131 21.49 -1.21 -5.70
C PRO A 131 21.02 -0.36 -6.88
N ILE A 132 19.99 0.43 -6.66
CA ILE A 132 19.42 1.36 -7.63
C ILE A 132 19.87 2.76 -7.26
N ALA A 133 20.49 3.48 -8.19
CA ALA A 133 20.85 4.87 -8.00
C ALA A 133 19.60 5.75 -7.91
N VAL A 134 19.57 6.66 -6.96
CA VAL A 134 18.45 7.57 -6.73
C VAL A 134 18.93 9.01 -6.58
N THR A 135 18.07 9.94 -6.97
CA THR A 135 18.24 11.36 -6.75
C THR A 135 17.18 11.89 -5.77
N THR A 136 17.45 13.05 -5.20
CA THR A 136 16.53 13.70 -4.26
C THR A 136 15.13 13.83 -4.83
N GLY A 137 14.13 13.34 -4.09
CA GLY A 137 12.72 13.36 -4.49
C GLY A 137 12.30 12.26 -5.48
N GLN A 138 13.25 11.42 -5.91
CA GLN A 138 12.94 10.33 -6.84
C GLN A 138 12.10 9.25 -6.15
N THR A 139 11.10 8.76 -6.89
CA THR A 139 10.25 7.64 -6.50
C THR A 139 10.68 6.38 -7.23
N ILE A 140 10.75 5.26 -6.53
CA ILE A 140 11.00 3.92 -7.07
C ILE A 140 9.84 3.02 -6.66
N CYS A 141 9.18 2.44 -7.64
CA CYS A 141 8.14 1.44 -7.40
C CYS A 141 8.73 0.04 -7.49
N ILE A 142 8.34 -0.81 -6.56
CA ILE A 142 8.71 -2.23 -6.52
C ILE A 142 7.50 -3.08 -6.20
N VAL A 143 7.55 -4.32 -6.60
CA VAL A 143 6.50 -5.31 -6.33
C VAL A 143 7.10 -6.48 -5.56
N SER A 144 6.49 -6.81 -4.44
CA SER A 144 6.71 -8.05 -3.73
C SER A 144 5.77 -9.12 -4.26
N ARG A 145 6.31 -10.23 -4.79
CA ARG A 145 5.53 -11.40 -5.19
C ARG A 145 5.73 -12.53 -4.20
N VAL A 146 4.64 -12.98 -3.62
CA VAL A 146 4.62 -14.09 -2.65
C VAL A 146 3.81 -15.23 -3.22
N SER A 147 4.44 -16.37 -3.41
CA SER A 147 3.79 -17.59 -3.88
C SER A 147 3.40 -18.47 -2.70
N ALA A 148 2.12 -18.79 -2.58
CA ALA A 148 1.62 -19.79 -1.66
C ALA A 148 1.76 -21.18 -2.30
N GLY A 149 2.76 -21.94 -1.87
CA GLY A 149 3.04 -23.29 -2.38
C GLY A 149 1.97 -24.31 -2.01
N SER A 150 2.14 -25.54 -2.49
CA SER A 150 1.20 -26.64 -2.20
C SER A 150 1.09 -27.02 -0.71
N GLY A 151 2.10 -26.68 0.09
CA GLY A 151 2.08 -26.85 1.55
C GLY A 151 1.32 -25.77 2.31
N ALA A 152 0.97 -24.66 1.65
CA ALA A 152 0.22 -23.56 2.25
C ALA A 152 -1.29 -23.82 2.12
N GLY A 153 -1.85 -24.55 3.06
CA GLY A 153 -3.29 -24.79 3.14
C GLY A 153 -4.06 -23.58 3.70
N GLN A 154 -5.36 -23.72 3.82
CA GLN A 154 -6.24 -22.72 4.44
C GLN A 154 -5.74 -22.32 5.83
N GLY A 155 -5.70 -21.02 6.12
CA GLY A 155 -5.22 -20.46 7.39
C GLY A 155 -3.70 -20.36 7.48
N SER A 156 -2.96 -20.78 6.44
CA SER A 156 -1.51 -20.53 6.37
C SER A 156 -1.25 -19.04 6.22
N THR A 157 -0.20 -18.57 6.87
CA THR A 157 0.21 -17.15 6.85
C THR A 157 1.68 -17.00 6.55
N TYR A 158 2.02 -15.90 5.92
CA TYR A 158 3.39 -15.44 5.68
C TYR A 158 3.50 -13.97 6.01
N VAL A 159 4.29 -13.66 7.04
CA VAL A 159 4.57 -12.30 7.47
C VAL A 159 6.04 -12.00 7.22
N TYR A 160 6.35 -10.88 6.62
CA TYR A 160 7.71 -10.47 6.29
C TYR A 160 7.83 -8.96 6.23
N GLN A 161 9.05 -8.47 6.30
CA GLN A 161 9.36 -7.07 6.08
C GLN A 161 10.02 -6.87 4.72
N VAL A 162 9.60 -5.84 4.00
CA VAL A 162 10.36 -5.27 2.88
C VAL A 162 11.21 -4.15 3.45
N LEU A 163 12.53 -4.22 3.23
CA LEU A 163 13.48 -3.20 3.64
C LEU A 163 14.01 -2.45 2.41
N ALA A 164 14.05 -1.13 2.52
CA ALA A 164 14.75 -0.24 1.61
C ALA A 164 15.93 0.38 2.36
N THR A 165 17.14 -0.12 2.14
CA THR A 165 18.36 0.43 2.74
C THR A 165 19.01 1.41 1.80
N THR A 166 19.09 2.66 2.21
CA THR A 166 19.67 3.76 1.43
C THR A 166 21.07 4.07 1.92
N ALA A 167 22.05 4.01 1.02
CA ALA A 167 23.39 4.56 1.21
C ALA A 167 23.42 5.96 0.59
N PHE A 168 23.56 7.00 1.42
CA PHE A 168 23.55 8.38 0.96
C PHE A 168 24.86 8.74 0.25
N ALA A 169 24.76 9.52 -0.82
CA ALA A 169 25.96 10.03 -1.51
C ALA A 169 26.79 10.92 -0.58
N ARG A 170 28.12 10.84 -0.73
CA ARG A 170 29.10 11.68 0.00
C ARG A 170 29.17 11.46 1.51
N THR A 171 28.61 10.38 2.03
CA THR A 171 28.69 10.01 3.44
C THR A 171 28.74 8.49 3.57
N THR A 172 29.19 7.99 4.70
CA THR A 172 29.14 6.55 5.05
C THR A 172 27.85 6.17 5.76
N VAL A 173 26.96 7.13 6.01
CA VAL A 173 25.71 6.91 6.70
C VAL A 173 24.73 6.17 5.80
N THR A 174 24.03 5.22 6.39
CA THR A 174 22.92 4.50 5.74
C THR A 174 21.65 4.70 6.56
N SER A 175 20.51 4.58 5.91
CA SER A 175 19.20 4.55 6.57
C SER A 175 18.36 3.43 6.00
N SER A 176 17.47 2.85 6.81
CA SER A 176 16.53 1.84 6.36
C SER A 176 15.10 2.28 6.64
N ALA A 177 14.28 2.24 5.60
CA ALA A 177 12.83 2.30 5.70
C ALA A 177 12.28 0.87 5.54
N SER A 178 11.25 0.53 6.27
CA SER A 178 10.63 -0.80 6.19
C SER A 178 9.11 -0.72 6.29
N ASN A 179 8.46 -1.72 5.70
CA ASN A 179 7.06 -2.03 5.98
C ASN A 179 6.95 -3.52 6.36
N THR A 180 5.81 -3.90 6.92
CA THR A 180 5.48 -5.28 7.26
C THR A 180 4.28 -5.71 6.44
N ASP A 181 4.45 -6.80 5.69
CA ASP A 181 3.40 -7.35 4.85
C ASP A 181 2.93 -8.70 5.38
N GLU A 182 1.67 -9.01 5.13
CA GLU A 182 1.08 -10.29 5.47
C GLU A 182 0.34 -10.86 4.25
N VAL A 183 0.65 -12.11 3.93
CA VAL A 183 -0.10 -12.91 2.96
C VAL A 183 -0.71 -14.09 3.69
N SER A 184 -2.02 -14.23 3.60
CA SER A 184 -2.75 -15.36 4.15
C SER A 184 -3.31 -16.26 3.03
N VAL A 185 -3.43 -17.56 3.31
CA VAL A 185 -4.15 -18.47 2.43
C VAL A 185 -5.58 -18.60 2.94
N GLY A 186 -6.50 -18.05 2.18
CA GLY A 186 -7.94 -18.22 2.41
C GLY A 186 -8.37 -19.64 2.08
N GLY A 187 -9.47 -20.05 2.70
CA GLY A 187 -10.11 -21.30 2.32
C GLY A 187 -10.59 -21.22 0.87
N ARG A 188 -10.32 -22.27 0.12
CA ARG A 188 -10.78 -22.41 -1.27
C ARG A 188 -12.29 -22.41 -1.43
N SER A 189 -13.04 -22.21 -0.34
CA SER A 189 -14.48 -22.46 -0.40
C SER A 189 -15.25 -21.42 -1.22
N THR A 190 -14.80 -20.18 -1.30
CA THR A 190 -15.49 -19.17 -2.13
C THR A 190 -14.58 -17.98 -2.39
N GLN A 191 -13.93 -17.91 -3.54
CA GLN A 191 -13.32 -16.69 -4.02
C GLN A 191 -14.23 -16.09 -5.09
N ILE A 192 -15.20 -15.30 -4.65
CA ILE A 192 -15.97 -14.47 -5.57
C ILE A 192 -15.19 -13.21 -5.82
N GLU A 193 -14.76 -13.01 -7.05
CA GLU A 193 -14.23 -11.74 -7.52
C GLU A 193 -15.39 -10.82 -7.87
N LEU A 194 -15.28 -9.56 -7.44
CA LEU A 194 -16.25 -8.52 -7.74
C LEU A 194 -15.60 -7.42 -8.57
N ARG A 195 -16.24 -7.02 -9.66
CA ARG A 195 -15.85 -5.88 -10.48
C ARG A 195 -17.04 -4.98 -10.71
N LYS A 196 -16.99 -3.75 -10.22
CA LYS A 196 -18.03 -2.74 -10.45
C LYS A 196 -17.65 -1.87 -11.64
N THR A 197 -18.62 -1.63 -12.51
CA THR A 197 -18.49 -0.77 -13.69
C THR A 197 -19.64 0.20 -13.78
N VAL A 198 -19.45 1.24 -14.58
CA VAL A 198 -20.45 2.27 -14.87
C VAL A 198 -20.43 2.63 -16.34
N GLU A 199 -21.62 2.79 -16.90
CA GLU A 199 -21.88 3.28 -18.26
C GLU A 199 -22.81 4.48 -18.19
N ASN A 200 -22.54 5.55 -18.89
CA ASN A 200 -23.48 6.66 -19.05
C ASN A 200 -24.38 6.39 -20.25
N GLU A 201 -25.58 5.88 -19.99
CA GLU A 201 -26.55 5.53 -21.04
C GLU A 201 -27.07 6.78 -21.78
N THR A 202 -27.19 7.93 -21.12
CA THR A 202 -27.66 9.18 -21.73
C THR A 202 -26.67 9.70 -22.76
N GLN A 203 -25.39 9.63 -22.48
CA GLN A 203 -24.33 10.09 -23.38
C GLN A 203 -23.82 9.00 -24.31
N GLY A 204 -24.23 7.75 -24.10
CA GLY A 204 -23.78 6.62 -24.92
C GLY A 204 -22.30 6.34 -24.77
N THR A 205 -21.73 6.58 -23.59
CA THR A 205 -20.31 6.25 -23.30
C THR A 205 -20.16 4.77 -23.05
N GLY A 206 -18.98 4.24 -23.34
CA GLY A 206 -18.71 2.84 -23.06
C GLY A 206 -18.63 2.53 -21.56
N GLU A 207 -18.77 1.26 -21.23
CA GLU A 207 -18.63 0.74 -19.86
C GLU A 207 -17.17 0.87 -19.39
N GLY A 208 -16.98 1.39 -18.17
CA GLY A 208 -15.67 1.58 -17.55
C GLY A 208 -15.75 1.48 -16.04
N THR A 209 -14.61 1.52 -15.34
CA THR A 209 -14.56 1.60 -13.86
C THR A 209 -14.90 3.01 -13.38
N THR A 210 -14.79 4.00 -14.22
CA THR A 210 -15.19 5.40 -14.02
C THR A 210 -15.91 5.92 -15.24
N ASN A 211 -16.80 6.91 -15.07
CA ASN A 211 -17.45 7.59 -16.17
C ASN A 211 -17.74 9.06 -15.80
N LEU A 212 -17.89 9.90 -16.80
CA LEU A 212 -18.30 11.29 -16.61
C LEU A 212 -19.82 11.41 -16.79
N GLY A 213 -20.45 12.32 -16.06
CA GLY A 213 -21.87 12.57 -16.20
C GLY A 213 -22.24 13.99 -15.80
N SER A 214 -23.37 14.45 -16.36
CA SER A 214 -24.00 15.73 -16.06
C SER A 214 -25.31 15.50 -15.32
N VAL A 215 -25.85 16.55 -14.71
CA VAL A 215 -27.19 16.52 -14.09
C VAL A 215 -28.22 15.99 -15.08
N ASN A 216 -29.08 15.09 -14.64
CA ASN A 216 -30.09 14.33 -15.37
C ASN A 216 -29.55 13.20 -16.26
N ASP A 217 -28.25 12.93 -16.30
CA ASP A 217 -27.75 11.73 -16.97
C ASP A 217 -28.15 10.47 -16.19
N ILE A 218 -28.42 9.41 -16.94
CA ILE A 218 -28.69 8.08 -16.39
C ILE A 218 -27.44 7.24 -16.49
N LEU A 219 -26.99 6.74 -15.36
CA LEU A 219 -25.82 5.86 -15.23
C LEU A 219 -26.30 4.44 -14.91
N LEU A 220 -25.83 3.48 -15.69
CA LEU A 220 -26.03 2.06 -15.44
C LEU A 220 -24.81 1.49 -14.71
N TYR A 221 -25.00 1.05 -13.50
CA TYR A 221 -24.02 0.33 -12.70
C TYR A 221 -24.21 -1.17 -12.85
N ARG A 222 -23.09 -1.89 -13.09
CA ARG A 222 -23.03 -3.35 -13.08
C ARG A 222 -22.00 -3.82 -12.06
N ILE A 223 -22.39 -4.83 -11.27
CA ILE A 223 -21.51 -5.51 -10.34
C ILE A 223 -21.35 -6.93 -10.85
N TYR A 224 -20.22 -7.18 -11.48
CA TYR A 224 -19.86 -8.49 -11.98
C TYR A 224 -19.33 -9.35 -10.84
N LEU A 225 -19.73 -10.61 -10.86
CA LEU A 225 -19.28 -11.65 -9.96
C LEU A 225 -18.60 -12.72 -10.80
N GLN A 226 -17.48 -13.23 -10.32
CA GLN A 226 -16.83 -14.41 -10.88
C GLN A 226 -16.43 -15.36 -9.76
N ASN A 227 -16.79 -16.62 -9.85
CA ASN A 227 -16.33 -17.64 -8.91
C ASN A 227 -14.98 -18.20 -9.39
N ASN A 228 -13.89 -17.68 -8.87
CA ASN A 228 -12.54 -18.14 -9.14
C ASN A 228 -12.11 -19.33 -8.26
N ALA A 229 -12.98 -19.83 -7.38
CA ALA A 229 -12.71 -21.00 -6.56
C ALA A 229 -12.85 -22.29 -7.38
N THR A 230 -12.33 -23.39 -6.82
CA THR A 230 -12.52 -24.75 -7.37
C THR A 230 -13.78 -25.43 -6.82
N THR A 231 -14.53 -24.74 -5.96
CA THR A 231 -15.78 -25.19 -5.34
C THR A 231 -16.91 -24.21 -5.62
N GLN A 232 -18.13 -24.68 -5.55
CA GLN A 232 -19.31 -23.83 -5.68
C GLN A 232 -19.41 -22.82 -4.53
N ALA A 233 -19.87 -21.62 -4.84
CA ALA A 233 -20.24 -20.61 -3.86
C ALA A 233 -21.74 -20.61 -3.62
N SER A 234 -22.16 -20.61 -2.36
CA SER A 234 -23.55 -20.52 -1.94
C SER A 234 -23.72 -19.44 -0.87
N ASN A 235 -24.97 -19.05 -0.58
CA ASN A 235 -25.28 -17.97 0.37
C ASN A 235 -24.58 -16.64 0.01
N VAL A 236 -24.49 -16.34 -1.28
CA VAL A 236 -23.91 -15.11 -1.79
C VAL A 236 -24.79 -13.92 -1.39
N LYS A 237 -24.16 -12.87 -0.86
CA LYS A 237 -24.81 -11.59 -0.58
C LYS A 237 -24.02 -10.49 -1.27
N ILE A 238 -24.72 -9.55 -1.87
CA ILE A 238 -24.12 -8.43 -2.57
C ILE A 238 -24.58 -7.14 -1.90
N TYR A 239 -23.63 -6.29 -1.53
CA TYR A 239 -23.87 -5.00 -0.91
C TYR A 239 -23.31 -3.90 -1.80
N ASP A 240 -24.14 -2.87 -2.02
CA ASP A 240 -23.72 -1.64 -2.70
C ASP A 240 -24.53 -0.45 -2.14
N ARG A 241 -24.40 0.67 -2.77
CA ARG A 241 -25.20 1.86 -2.51
C ARG A 241 -25.22 2.77 -3.74
N THR A 242 -26.26 3.58 -3.85
CA THR A 242 -26.25 4.68 -4.83
C THR A 242 -25.09 5.62 -4.54
N PRO A 243 -24.32 6.05 -5.56
CA PRO A 243 -23.26 7.05 -5.40
C PRO A 243 -23.80 8.37 -4.83
N PRO A 244 -22.95 9.20 -4.20
CA PRO A 244 -23.33 10.57 -3.81
C PRO A 244 -23.91 11.35 -4.99
N TYR A 245 -24.90 12.18 -4.74
CA TYR A 245 -25.60 13.01 -5.73
C TYR A 245 -26.36 12.20 -6.80
N THR A 246 -26.69 10.94 -6.52
CA THR A 246 -27.51 10.12 -7.41
C THR A 246 -28.67 9.47 -6.67
N GLN A 247 -29.71 9.10 -7.41
CA GLN A 247 -30.85 8.33 -6.93
C GLN A 247 -31.26 7.32 -7.99
N LEU A 248 -31.95 6.23 -7.60
CA LEU A 248 -32.46 5.26 -8.58
C LEU A 248 -33.33 5.98 -9.59
N SER A 249 -33.07 5.79 -10.88
CA SER A 249 -33.88 6.33 -11.96
C SER A 249 -35.16 5.52 -12.19
N GLU A 250 -35.13 4.24 -11.85
CA GLU A 250 -36.22 3.28 -11.95
C GLU A 250 -36.09 2.21 -10.84
N PRO A 251 -37.16 1.45 -10.55
CA PRO A 251 -37.05 0.29 -9.67
C PRO A 251 -36.00 -0.71 -10.18
N ILE A 252 -35.23 -1.27 -9.27
CA ILE A 252 -34.26 -2.33 -9.59
C ILE A 252 -35.05 -3.58 -10.01
N VAL A 253 -34.62 -4.24 -11.07
CA VAL A 253 -35.22 -5.53 -11.48
C VAL A 253 -35.02 -6.56 -10.36
N ASP A 254 -36.09 -7.25 -9.99
CA ASP A 254 -36.10 -8.18 -8.87
C ASP A 254 -37.04 -9.36 -9.16
N PRO A 255 -36.57 -10.62 -9.10
CA PRO A 255 -35.19 -11.05 -8.89
C PRO A 255 -34.27 -10.83 -10.11
N GLN A 256 -32.97 -10.81 -9.90
CA GLN A 256 -31.98 -10.83 -10.99
C GLN A 256 -31.33 -12.21 -11.09
N GLN A 257 -31.41 -12.81 -12.28
CA GLN A 257 -30.69 -14.05 -12.56
C GLN A 257 -29.23 -13.70 -12.85
N VAL A 258 -28.34 -14.06 -11.92
CA VAL A 258 -26.91 -13.72 -12.00
C VAL A 258 -26.13 -14.73 -12.82
N SER A 259 -26.37 -16.01 -12.59
CA SER A 259 -25.85 -17.11 -13.41
C SER A 259 -26.93 -18.19 -13.58
N PRO A 260 -26.72 -19.23 -14.39
CA PRO A 260 -27.73 -20.25 -14.57
C PRO A 260 -28.25 -20.87 -13.27
N ASN A 261 -27.40 -20.89 -12.23
CA ASN A 261 -27.70 -21.55 -10.96
C ASN A 261 -27.78 -20.58 -9.77
N LEU A 262 -27.68 -19.25 -10.00
CA LEU A 262 -27.71 -18.23 -8.93
C LEU A 262 -28.67 -17.10 -9.29
N SER A 263 -29.72 -16.93 -8.49
CA SER A 263 -30.66 -15.83 -8.57
C SER A 263 -30.60 -14.97 -7.32
N CYS A 264 -30.63 -13.65 -7.47
CA CYS A 264 -30.51 -12.70 -6.37
C CYS A 264 -31.77 -11.87 -6.21
N ASP A 265 -32.37 -11.95 -5.02
CA ASP A 265 -33.52 -11.15 -4.62
C ASP A 265 -33.05 -9.86 -3.93
N LEU A 266 -33.70 -8.73 -4.26
CA LEU A 266 -33.41 -7.44 -3.63
C LEU A 266 -34.01 -7.41 -2.21
N VAL A 267 -33.18 -7.13 -1.23
CA VAL A 267 -33.58 -7.01 0.18
C VAL A 267 -33.63 -5.57 0.64
N VAL A 268 -32.70 -4.74 0.16
CA VAL A 268 -32.64 -3.30 0.44
C VAL A 268 -32.51 -2.56 -0.90
N PRO A 269 -33.36 -1.55 -1.16
CA PRO A 269 -34.43 -1.03 -0.32
C PRO A 269 -35.67 -1.93 -0.30
N ALA A 270 -36.35 -2.00 0.86
CA ALA A 270 -37.60 -2.74 0.98
C ALA A 270 -38.72 -2.15 0.10
N SER A 271 -38.71 -0.83 -0.12
CA SER A 271 -39.53 -0.16 -1.11
C SER A 271 -38.68 0.13 -2.35
N ASN A 272 -38.72 -0.78 -3.30
CA ASN A 272 -37.96 -0.67 -4.56
C ASN A 272 -38.65 0.32 -5.51
N VAL A 273 -38.33 1.60 -5.36
CA VAL A 273 -38.95 2.71 -6.13
C VAL A 273 -37.89 3.62 -6.73
N ALA A 274 -38.25 4.31 -7.81
CA ALA A 274 -37.46 5.42 -8.32
C ALA A 274 -37.26 6.50 -7.24
N SER A 275 -36.20 7.29 -7.38
CA SER A 275 -35.79 8.35 -6.45
C SER A 275 -35.24 7.84 -5.10
N TYR A 276 -35.08 6.55 -4.88
CA TYR A 276 -34.38 6.05 -3.71
C TYR A 276 -32.89 6.35 -3.79
N ALA A 277 -32.32 6.82 -2.68
CA ALA A 277 -30.88 7.01 -2.52
C ALA A 277 -30.44 6.34 -1.20
N GLY A 278 -29.49 5.42 -1.27
CA GLY A 278 -29.05 4.69 -0.08
C GLY A 278 -28.41 3.34 -0.37
N ALA A 279 -28.41 2.49 0.64
CA ALA A 279 -27.88 1.14 0.56
C ALA A 279 -28.70 0.24 -0.38
N ILE A 280 -28.03 -0.67 -1.05
CA ILE A 280 -28.62 -1.69 -1.91
C ILE A 280 -28.05 -3.03 -1.45
N GLU A 281 -28.93 -4.01 -1.20
CA GLU A 281 -28.53 -5.34 -0.77
C GLU A 281 -29.32 -6.40 -1.53
N TRP A 282 -28.62 -7.41 -2.04
CA TRP A 282 -29.22 -8.61 -2.62
C TRP A 282 -28.84 -9.83 -1.80
N ASN A 283 -29.80 -10.71 -1.57
CA ASN A 283 -29.58 -12.06 -1.08
C ASN A 283 -29.77 -13.04 -2.23
N CYS A 284 -28.75 -13.85 -2.49
CA CYS A 284 -28.81 -14.78 -3.61
C CYS A 284 -29.13 -16.19 -3.14
N THR A 285 -30.03 -16.85 -3.88
CA THR A 285 -30.44 -18.24 -3.71
C THR A 285 -29.83 -19.11 -4.82
N GLY A 286 -29.51 -20.36 -4.48
CA GLY A 286 -28.80 -21.25 -5.39
C GLY A 286 -27.29 -21.25 -5.15
N GLN A 287 -26.50 -21.49 -6.20
CA GLN A 287 -25.04 -21.65 -6.11
C GLN A 287 -24.40 -21.16 -7.40
N MET A 288 -23.19 -20.61 -7.26
CA MET A 288 -22.34 -20.22 -8.37
C MET A 288 -21.23 -21.26 -8.54
N LEU A 289 -21.21 -21.97 -9.63
CA LEU A 289 -20.22 -23.01 -9.89
C LEU A 289 -18.84 -22.44 -10.17
N PRO A 290 -17.75 -23.24 -10.05
CA PRO A 290 -16.42 -22.83 -10.42
C PRO A 290 -16.35 -22.28 -11.85
N GLY A 291 -15.75 -21.10 -12.00
CA GLY A 291 -15.62 -20.42 -13.29
C GLY A 291 -16.87 -19.69 -13.78
N GLU A 292 -18.04 -19.85 -13.12
CA GLU A 292 -19.23 -19.08 -13.49
C GLU A 292 -19.03 -17.58 -13.27
N THR A 293 -19.62 -16.80 -14.15
CA THR A 293 -19.68 -15.35 -14.11
C THR A 293 -21.12 -14.87 -14.18
N GLY A 294 -21.37 -13.70 -13.65
CA GLY A 294 -22.68 -13.06 -13.74
C GLY A 294 -22.63 -11.62 -13.27
N ALA A 295 -23.77 -10.95 -13.24
CA ALA A 295 -23.85 -9.58 -12.75
C ALA A 295 -25.22 -9.26 -12.16
N VAL A 296 -25.22 -8.37 -11.15
CA VAL A 296 -26.42 -7.57 -10.81
C VAL A 296 -26.22 -6.15 -11.33
N GLN A 297 -27.33 -5.44 -11.59
CA GLN A 297 -27.28 -4.10 -12.13
C GLN A 297 -28.39 -3.20 -11.58
N PHE A 298 -28.14 -1.91 -11.59
CA PHE A 298 -29.12 -0.88 -11.25
C PHE A 298 -28.80 0.44 -11.97
N ARG A 299 -29.83 1.26 -12.17
CA ARG A 299 -29.72 2.56 -12.82
C ARG A 299 -29.93 3.69 -11.84
N VAL A 300 -29.12 4.74 -11.98
CA VAL A 300 -29.27 5.95 -11.19
C VAL A 300 -29.28 7.19 -12.08
N GLY A 301 -30.03 8.20 -11.66
CA GLY A 301 -29.99 9.53 -12.25
C GLY A 301 -29.11 10.46 -11.41
N ILE A 302 -28.30 11.29 -12.06
CA ILE A 302 -27.50 12.34 -11.41
C ILE A 302 -28.43 13.52 -11.08
N GLN A 303 -28.31 14.04 -9.84
CA GLN A 303 -29.13 15.14 -9.34
C GLN A 303 -28.47 16.50 -9.46
#